data_63d2a950733fa26e1b3e4e5c0afe886a
#
_entry.id   63d2a950733fa26e1b3e4e5c0afe886a
#
_cell.length_a   1.000
_cell.length_b   1.000
_cell.length_c   1.000
_cell.angle_alpha   90.00
_cell.angle_beta   90.00
_cell.angle_gamma   90.00
#
_symmetry.space_group_name_H-M   'P 1'
#
loop_
_entity.id
_entity.type
_entity.pdbx_description
1 polymer ?
#
loop_
_entity_poly.entity_id
_entity_poly.type
_entity_poly.pdbx_seq_one_letter_code
_entity_poly.pdbx_strand_id
1 'polypeptide(L)'
;MDGTWERLNAALRERLRVRSGRDPQPSAGVVDSQSAKTTGVGGEARGYDGGKKIRGRKRHLLVDTEGLVLEAKVHSAKVPDQDGIGLLLERAREHLPRLSYLWVDAGYRGRGKEWAEKALGLSVEVVHRSPKPTPEKVLFAWAREWHKEGRSVDLDQLFPRRGFEVLPRRWVVERTFAWICHNRRMSKDYERLCATGEAFVYAAMVRLMVRRLARD
;
A
#
# COMPACT_ATOMS: atom_id res chain seq x y z
N MET A 1 -3.16 6.45 23.55
CA MET A 1 -4.03 7.38 22.79
C MET A 1 -5.47 6.94 23.01
N ASP A 2 -6.41 7.86 22.96
CA ASP A 2 -7.84 7.60 23.27
C ASP A 2 -8.67 7.15 22.04
N GLY A 3 -8.06 6.91 20.91
CA GLY A 3 -8.73 6.50 19.66
C GLY A 3 -9.56 7.61 18.97
N THR A 4 -9.40 8.85 19.36
CA THR A 4 -10.19 9.97 18.80
C THR A 4 -9.96 10.16 17.31
N TRP A 5 -8.71 10.07 16.83
CA TRP A 5 -8.39 10.23 15.42
C TRP A 5 -8.94 9.09 14.55
N GLU A 6 -8.91 7.88 15.05
CA GLU A 6 -9.48 6.69 14.41
C GLU A 6 -11.00 6.83 14.28
N ARG A 7 -11.70 7.21 15.36
CA ARG A 7 -13.16 7.43 15.34
C ARG A 7 -13.56 8.54 14.39
N LEU A 8 -12.84 9.68 14.40
CA LEU A 8 -13.11 10.80 13.49
C LEU A 8 -12.87 10.39 12.03
N ASN A 9 -11.79 9.68 11.76
CA ASN A 9 -11.49 9.14 10.43
C ASN A 9 -12.60 8.21 9.95
N ALA A 10 -13.08 7.30 10.80
CA ALA A 10 -14.17 6.38 10.46
C ALA A 10 -15.46 7.13 10.13
N ALA A 11 -15.88 8.06 10.97
CA ALA A 11 -17.11 8.83 10.77
C ALA A 11 -17.10 9.64 9.46
N LEU A 12 -15.99 10.31 9.14
CA LEU A 12 -15.86 11.09 7.91
C LEU A 12 -15.79 10.18 6.67
N ARG A 13 -15.09 9.04 6.77
CA ARG A 13 -15.03 8.04 5.71
C ARG A 13 -16.42 7.50 5.37
N GLU A 14 -17.19 7.11 6.36
CA GLU A 14 -18.56 6.61 6.18
C GLU A 14 -19.45 7.63 5.47
N ARG A 15 -19.39 8.90 5.87
CA ARG A 15 -20.12 9.99 5.21
C ARG A 15 -19.73 10.14 3.75
N LEU A 16 -18.42 10.12 3.44
CA LEU A 16 -17.95 10.23 2.06
C LEU A 16 -18.38 9.04 1.20
N ARG A 17 -18.31 7.84 1.76
CA ARG A 17 -18.72 6.63 1.05
C ARG A 17 -20.22 6.67 0.72
N VAL A 18 -21.06 7.02 1.69
CA VAL A 18 -22.53 7.18 1.48
C VAL A 18 -22.79 8.25 0.43
N ARG A 19 -22.13 9.40 0.48
CA ARG A 19 -22.25 10.46 -0.52
C ARG A 19 -21.85 9.99 -1.94
N SER A 20 -20.90 9.07 -2.04
CA SER A 20 -20.49 8.42 -3.31
C SER A 20 -21.38 7.25 -3.71
N GLY A 21 -22.56 7.06 -3.08
CA GLY A 21 -23.48 5.96 -3.36
C GLY A 21 -22.97 4.59 -2.93
N ARG A 22 -22.05 4.54 -1.96
CA ARG A 22 -21.45 3.31 -1.46
C ARG A 22 -21.93 2.98 -0.05
N ASP A 23 -21.86 1.70 0.29
CA ASP A 23 -22.08 1.26 1.67
C ASP A 23 -21.04 1.93 2.61
N PRO A 24 -21.46 2.43 3.79
CA PRO A 24 -20.54 3.04 4.75
C PRO A 24 -19.40 2.10 5.17
N GLN A 25 -19.69 0.79 5.27
CA GLN A 25 -18.68 -0.21 5.63
C GLN A 25 -18.10 -0.87 4.36
N PRO A 26 -16.77 -0.79 4.14
CA PRO A 26 -16.14 -1.39 2.98
C PRO A 26 -16.09 -2.93 3.09
N SER A 27 -16.32 -3.61 1.97
CA SER A 27 -16.18 -5.06 1.86
C SER A 27 -14.82 -5.48 1.31
N ALA A 28 -14.07 -4.55 0.73
CA ALA A 28 -12.77 -4.82 0.15
C ALA A 28 -11.78 -3.70 0.46
N GLY A 29 -10.49 -4.06 0.56
CA GLY A 29 -9.41 -3.12 0.82
C GLY A 29 -8.12 -3.45 0.09
N VAL A 30 -7.19 -2.50 0.12
CA VAL A 30 -5.85 -2.63 -0.44
C VAL A 30 -4.84 -2.41 0.68
N VAL A 31 -3.88 -3.32 0.80
CA VAL A 31 -2.81 -3.22 1.80
C VAL A 31 -1.48 -2.94 1.11
N ASP A 32 -0.73 -1.99 1.65
CA ASP A 32 0.66 -1.72 1.24
C ASP A 32 1.43 -1.04 2.38
N SER A 33 2.75 -0.95 2.23
CA SER A 33 3.66 -0.32 3.20
C SER A 33 4.58 0.71 2.57
N GLN A 34 4.84 1.78 3.32
CA GLN A 34 5.83 2.79 2.99
C GLN A 34 6.89 2.88 4.08
N SER A 35 8.17 2.72 3.71
CA SER A 35 9.28 2.98 4.63
C SER A 35 9.60 4.48 4.64
N ALA A 36 9.56 5.09 5.82
CA ALA A 36 9.86 6.50 6.05
C ALA A 36 11.14 6.65 6.89
N LYS A 37 12.04 7.54 6.46
CA LYS A 37 13.25 7.86 7.23
C LYS A 37 12.85 8.53 8.55
N THR A 38 13.44 8.10 9.66
CA THR A 38 13.37 8.82 10.93
C THR A 38 14.44 9.91 10.99
N THR A 39 14.22 10.89 11.87
CA THR A 39 15.17 11.99 12.13
C THR A 39 16.12 11.63 13.27
N GLY A 40 17.04 12.54 13.58
CA GLY A 40 17.98 12.44 14.72
C GLY A 40 17.31 12.52 16.10
N VAL A 41 16.06 12.96 16.19
CA VAL A 41 15.32 13.10 17.46
C VAL A 41 15.21 11.78 18.23
N GLY A 42 15.38 10.65 17.56
CA GLY A 42 15.23 9.34 18.19
C GLY A 42 13.78 8.86 18.20
N GLY A 43 13.52 7.84 19.02
CA GLY A 43 12.20 7.24 19.16
C GLY A 43 12.25 5.71 19.14
N GLU A 44 11.10 5.10 19.50
CA GLU A 44 10.94 3.64 19.53
C GLU A 44 10.88 3.02 18.12
N ALA A 45 11.04 1.70 18.06
CA ALA A 45 10.78 0.85 16.90
C ALA A 45 11.49 1.32 15.60
N ARG A 46 12.72 1.78 15.69
CA ARG A 46 13.54 2.11 14.52
C ARG A 46 14.19 0.84 13.96
N GLY A 47 14.30 0.75 12.63
CA GLY A 47 14.93 -0.38 11.97
C GLY A 47 15.46 -0.04 10.60
N TYR A 48 16.03 -1.02 9.92
CA TYR A 48 16.56 -0.88 8.58
C TYR A 48 15.79 -1.76 7.60
N ASP A 49 15.23 -1.14 6.57
CA ASP A 49 14.62 -1.82 5.43
C ASP A 49 15.71 -2.10 4.39
N GLY A 50 16.16 -3.35 4.32
CA GLY A 50 17.23 -3.75 3.40
C GLY A 50 16.82 -3.66 1.92
N GLY A 51 15.55 -3.86 1.59
CA GLY A 51 15.03 -3.78 0.23
C GLY A 51 14.97 -2.34 -0.29
N LYS A 52 14.53 -1.40 0.54
CA LYS A 52 14.41 0.02 0.20
C LYS A 52 15.65 0.84 0.61
N LYS A 53 16.60 0.23 1.34
CA LYS A 53 17.79 0.88 1.89
C LYS A 53 17.49 2.11 2.77
N ILE A 54 16.42 2.00 3.57
CA ILE A 54 15.91 3.08 4.43
C ILE A 54 16.05 2.67 5.89
N ARG A 55 16.67 3.53 6.71
CA ARG A 55 16.67 3.42 8.17
C ARG A 55 15.54 4.27 8.73
N GLY A 56 14.58 3.62 9.39
CA GLY A 56 13.41 4.32 9.92
C GLY A 56 12.28 3.40 10.36
N ARG A 57 11.06 3.78 10.04
CA ARG A 57 9.84 3.04 10.34
C ARG A 57 9.04 2.74 9.05
N LYS A 58 8.22 1.70 9.10
CA LYS A 58 7.20 1.42 8.10
C LYS A 58 5.85 1.95 8.55
N ARG A 59 5.14 2.55 7.61
CA ARG A 59 3.72 2.89 7.70
C ARG A 59 2.99 1.85 6.87
N HIS A 60 2.33 0.91 7.54
CA HIS A 60 1.41 -0.02 6.90
C HIS A 60 0.02 0.60 6.86
N LEU A 61 -0.63 0.52 5.72
CA LEU A 61 -1.98 1.03 5.51
C LEU A 61 -2.89 -0.04 4.93
N LEU A 62 -4.09 -0.11 5.47
CA LEU A 62 -5.26 -0.69 4.83
C LEU A 62 -6.14 0.46 4.36
N VAL A 63 -6.45 0.50 3.07
CA VAL A 63 -7.32 1.52 2.49
C VAL A 63 -8.49 0.87 1.76
N ASP A 64 -9.62 1.58 1.64
CA ASP A 64 -10.72 1.12 0.79
C ASP A 64 -10.43 1.36 -0.70
N THR A 65 -11.38 1.00 -1.57
CA THR A 65 -11.25 1.15 -3.03
C THR A 65 -11.23 2.61 -3.51
N GLU A 66 -11.52 3.57 -2.64
CA GLU A 66 -11.42 5.01 -2.91
C GLU A 66 -10.10 5.62 -2.37
N GLY A 67 -9.31 4.82 -1.65
CA GLY A 67 -8.05 5.24 -1.04
C GLY A 67 -8.24 5.90 0.32
N LEU A 68 -9.40 5.73 0.95
CA LEU A 68 -9.63 6.23 2.31
C LEU A 68 -9.07 5.22 3.32
N VAL A 69 -8.28 5.70 4.27
CA VAL A 69 -7.64 4.85 5.27
C VAL A 69 -8.69 4.20 6.18
N LEU A 70 -8.61 2.87 6.26
CA LEU A 70 -9.38 2.03 7.16
C LEU A 70 -8.60 1.78 8.43
N GLU A 71 -7.33 1.36 8.28
CA GLU A 71 -6.42 1.09 9.40
C GLU A 71 -5.01 1.56 9.04
N ALA A 72 -4.26 2.03 10.04
CA ALA A 72 -2.88 2.43 9.89
C ALA A 72 -2.03 1.88 11.04
N LYS A 73 -0.86 1.32 10.72
CA LYS A 73 0.11 0.82 11.69
C LYS A 73 1.49 1.35 11.39
N VAL A 74 2.16 1.89 12.41
CA VAL A 74 3.55 2.33 12.33
C VAL A 74 4.41 1.41 13.17
N HIS A 75 5.46 0.86 12.57
CA HIS A 75 6.37 -0.07 13.23
C HIS A 75 7.78 0.01 12.67
N SER A 76 8.72 -0.77 13.20
CA SER A 76 10.10 -0.81 12.73
C SER A 76 10.20 -1.14 11.23
N ALA A 77 11.01 -0.40 10.48
CA ALA A 77 11.28 -0.72 9.08
C ALA A 77 11.97 -2.10 8.89
N LYS A 78 12.51 -2.69 9.96
CA LYS A 78 13.09 -4.04 9.95
C LYS A 78 12.04 -5.14 9.75
N VAL A 79 10.78 -4.90 10.16
CA VAL A 79 9.70 -5.89 10.06
C VAL A 79 9.37 -6.10 8.58
N PRO A 80 9.42 -7.35 8.07
CA PRO A 80 9.00 -7.66 6.70
C PRO A 80 7.51 -7.38 6.48
N ASP A 81 7.12 -7.11 5.23
CA ASP A 81 5.72 -6.81 4.91
C ASP A 81 4.79 -7.97 5.27
N GLN A 82 5.25 -9.22 5.10
CA GLN A 82 4.52 -10.42 5.50
C GLN A 82 4.15 -10.48 6.99
N ASP A 83 5.00 -9.95 7.85
CA ASP A 83 4.77 -9.95 9.30
C ASP A 83 4.00 -8.69 9.72
N GLY A 84 4.21 -7.59 8.99
CA GLY A 84 3.52 -6.32 9.22
C GLY A 84 2.01 -6.36 8.95
N ILE A 85 1.55 -7.23 8.05
CA ILE A 85 0.12 -7.39 7.78
C ILE A 85 -0.65 -7.88 9.01
N GLY A 86 -0.05 -8.77 9.82
CA GLY A 86 -0.63 -9.21 11.07
C GLY A 86 -0.84 -8.06 12.05
N LEU A 87 0.18 -7.21 12.22
CA LEU A 87 0.10 -6.02 13.08
C LEU A 87 -0.98 -5.02 12.63
N LEU A 88 -1.21 -4.92 11.32
CA LEU A 88 -2.20 -4.01 10.74
C LEU A 88 -3.62 -4.55 10.92
N LEU A 89 -3.83 -5.84 10.65
CA LEU A 89 -5.17 -6.43 10.57
C LEU A 89 -5.68 -6.97 11.89
N GLU A 90 -4.84 -7.07 12.93
CA GLU A 90 -5.21 -7.62 14.23
C GLU A 90 -6.48 -6.99 14.80
N ARG A 91 -6.60 -5.66 14.68
CA ARG A 91 -7.74 -4.87 15.15
C ARG A 91 -8.78 -4.57 14.07
N ALA A 92 -8.43 -4.74 12.79
CA ALA A 92 -9.29 -4.35 11.67
C ALA A 92 -10.63 -5.11 11.68
N ARG A 93 -10.63 -6.35 12.14
CA ARG A 93 -11.84 -7.18 12.18
C ARG A 93 -12.90 -6.68 13.17
N GLU A 94 -12.48 -6.04 14.25
CA GLU A 94 -13.40 -5.47 15.25
C GLU A 94 -14.16 -4.27 14.69
N HIS A 95 -13.52 -3.49 13.79
CA HIS A 95 -14.03 -2.23 13.27
C HIS A 95 -14.56 -2.31 11.84
N LEU A 96 -14.26 -3.39 11.12
CA LEU A 96 -14.57 -3.58 9.70
C LEU A 96 -15.28 -4.93 9.47
N PRO A 97 -16.50 -5.12 9.99
CA PRO A 97 -17.16 -6.42 10.00
C PRO A 97 -17.52 -6.95 8.58
N ARG A 98 -17.66 -6.07 7.59
CA ARG A 98 -17.94 -6.44 6.20
C ARG A 98 -16.69 -6.70 5.36
N LEU A 99 -15.49 -6.41 5.87
CA LEU A 99 -14.25 -6.63 5.14
C LEU A 99 -14.07 -8.13 4.87
N SER A 100 -14.06 -8.51 3.60
CA SER A 100 -13.95 -9.90 3.16
C SER A 100 -12.88 -10.11 2.09
N TYR A 101 -12.39 -9.04 1.46
CA TYR A 101 -11.46 -9.14 0.34
C TYR A 101 -10.29 -8.15 0.45
N LEU A 102 -9.07 -8.62 0.15
CA LEU A 102 -7.86 -7.79 0.18
C LEU A 102 -7.05 -7.95 -1.10
N TRP A 103 -6.59 -6.83 -1.64
CA TRP A 103 -5.50 -6.78 -2.61
C TRP A 103 -4.20 -6.43 -1.90
N VAL A 104 -3.16 -7.23 -2.17
CA VAL A 104 -1.82 -7.05 -1.61
C VAL A 104 -0.77 -7.15 -2.72
N ASP A 105 0.43 -6.62 -2.51
CA ASP A 105 1.52 -6.82 -3.45
C ASP A 105 2.26 -8.16 -3.23
N ALA A 106 3.24 -8.45 -4.09
CA ALA A 106 4.03 -9.68 -4.02
C ALA A 106 4.84 -9.82 -2.71
N GLY A 107 5.10 -8.72 -1.98
CA GLY A 107 5.80 -8.72 -0.70
C GLY A 107 5.03 -9.41 0.43
N TYR A 108 3.72 -9.61 0.23
CA TYR A 108 2.85 -10.27 1.22
C TYR A 108 2.58 -11.75 0.93
N ARG A 109 3.21 -12.32 -0.11
CA ARG A 109 3.09 -13.76 -0.43
C ARG A 109 3.55 -14.65 0.72
N GLY A 110 2.98 -15.87 0.78
CA GLY A 110 3.31 -16.85 1.80
C GLY A 110 2.67 -16.52 3.14
N ARG A 111 3.43 -16.48 4.22
CA ARG A 111 2.94 -16.40 5.60
C ARG A 111 1.91 -15.30 5.86
N GLY A 112 2.13 -14.10 5.32
CA GLY A 112 1.22 -12.97 5.54
C GLY A 112 -0.16 -13.20 4.91
N LYS A 113 -0.19 -13.66 3.66
CA LYS A 113 -1.41 -14.05 2.97
C LYS A 113 -2.12 -15.19 3.70
N GLU A 114 -1.41 -16.29 3.95
CA GLU A 114 -1.96 -17.47 4.60
C GLU A 114 -2.53 -17.18 5.99
N TRP A 115 -1.86 -16.31 6.76
CA TRP A 115 -2.35 -15.88 8.05
C TRP A 115 -3.65 -15.08 7.90
N ALA A 116 -3.74 -14.14 6.99
CA ALA A 116 -4.96 -13.34 6.78
C ALA A 116 -6.13 -14.21 6.32
N GLU A 117 -5.89 -15.20 5.45
CA GLU A 117 -6.91 -16.13 4.98
C GLU A 117 -7.38 -17.08 6.11
N LYS A 118 -6.46 -17.68 6.85
CA LYS A 118 -6.79 -18.66 7.89
C LYS A 118 -7.33 -18.03 9.18
N ALA A 119 -6.68 -16.96 9.66
CA ALA A 119 -7.03 -16.34 10.95
C ALA A 119 -8.23 -15.40 10.85
N LEU A 120 -8.38 -14.71 9.70
CA LEU A 120 -9.42 -13.69 9.54
C LEU A 120 -10.51 -14.09 8.54
N GLY A 121 -10.37 -15.20 7.81
CA GLY A 121 -11.32 -15.63 6.79
C GLY A 121 -11.44 -14.66 5.63
N LEU A 122 -10.38 -13.93 5.30
CA LEU A 122 -10.35 -12.98 4.20
C LEU A 122 -9.91 -13.66 2.91
N SER A 123 -10.48 -13.28 1.77
CA SER A 123 -9.93 -13.61 0.47
C SER A 123 -8.78 -12.66 0.15
N VAL A 124 -7.57 -13.17 -0.11
CA VAL A 124 -6.39 -12.34 -0.39
C VAL A 124 -5.86 -12.58 -1.79
N GLU A 125 -5.97 -11.56 -2.64
CA GLU A 125 -5.42 -11.56 -3.99
C GLU A 125 -4.05 -10.86 -4.00
N VAL A 126 -3.03 -11.56 -4.48
CA VAL A 126 -1.71 -10.98 -4.71
C VAL A 126 -1.66 -10.37 -6.11
N VAL A 127 -1.61 -9.05 -6.17
CA VAL A 127 -1.47 -8.33 -7.44
C VAL A 127 -0.04 -8.43 -7.94
N HIS A 128 0.13 -9.10 -9.07
CA HIS A 128 1.43 -9.28 -9.72
C HIS A 128 1.75 -8.08 -10.60
N ARG A 129 3.00 -7.63 -10.58
CA ARG A 129 3.52 -6.76 -11.63
C ARG A 129 3.71 -7.59 -12.89
N SER A 130 3.41 -7.00 -14.05
CA SER A 130 3.81 -7.59 -15.31
C SER A 130 5.31 -7.91 -15.28
N PRO A 131 5.75 -9.04 -15.86
CA PRO A 131 7.16 -9.37 -15.94
C PRO A 131 7.95 -8.20 -16.50
N LYS A 132 9.14 -7.94 -15.94
CA LYS A 132 10.04 -6.94 -16.52
C LYS A 132 10.30 -7.31 -17.96
N PRO A 133 10.29 -6.34 -18.89
CA PRO A 133 10.64 -6.62 -20.28
C PRO A 133 12.06 -7.19 -20.32
N THR A 134 12.27 -8.15 -21.21
CA THR A 134 13.61 -8.69 -21.48
C THR A 134 14.52 -7.53 -21.88
N PRO A 135 15.72 -7.38 -21.31
CA PRO A 135 16.61 -6.30 -21.65
C PRO A 135 16.91 -6.29 -23.17
N GLU A 136 16.90 -5.12 -23.80
CA GLU A 136 17.11 -4.98 -25.26
C GLU A 136 18.36 -5.72 -25.74
N LYS A 137 19.46 -5.62 -24.97
CA LYS A 137 20.71 -6.35 -25.28
C LYS A 137 20.52 -7.85 -25.44
N VAL A 138 19.61 -8.46 -24.66
CA VAL A 138 19.29 -9.90 -24.73
C VAL A 138 18.44 -10.17 -25.97
N LEU A 139 17.45 -9.31 -26.23
CA LEU A 139 16.61 -9.41 -27.43
C LEU A 139 17.45 -9.28 -28.71
N PHE A 140 18.39 -8.33 -28.76
CA PHE A 140 19.32 -8.21 -29.88
C PHE A 140 20.26 -9.42 -30.04
N ALA A 141 20.71 -10.01 -28.92
CA ALA A 141 21.49 -11.22 -28.98
C ALA A 141 20.70 -12.38 -29.59
N TRP A 142 19.44 -12.59 -29.16
CA TRP A 142 18.55 -13.58 -29.75
C TRP A 142 18.27 -13.34 -31.23
N ALA A 143 17.98 -12.08 -31.60
CA ALA A 143 17.76 -11.71 -32.99
C ALA A 143 18.95 -12.05 -33.89
N ARG A 144 20.20 -11.81 -33.43
CA ARG A 144 21.42 -12.16 -34.15
C ARG A 144 21.58 -13.67 -34.32
N GLU A 145 21.32 -14.46 -33.27
CA GLU A 145 21.40 -15.93 -33.36
C GLU A 145 20.35 -16.48 -34.34
N TRP A 146 19.11 -16.02 -34.26
CA TRP A 146 18.03 -16.43 -35.16
C TRP A 146 18.34 -16.08 -36.63
N HIS A 147 18.92 -14.90 -36.86
CA HIS A 147 19.35 -14.50 -38.20
C HIS A 147 20.45 -15.40 -38.75
N LYS A 148 21.43 -15.80 -37.93
CA LYS A 148 22.47 -16.77 -38.32
C LYS A 148 21.87 -18.13 -38.67
N GLU A 149 20.80 -18.54 -38.00
CA GLU A 149 20.06 -19.78 -38.27
C GLU A 149 19.11 -19.66 -39.47
N GLY A 150 19.11 -18.55 -40.19
CA GLY A 150 18.26 -18.30 -41.36
C GLY A 150 16.79 -18.06 -41.02
N ARG A 151 16.46 -17.79 -39.74
CA ARG A 151 15.10 -17.48 -39.31
C ARG A 151 14.79 -16.01 -39.57
N SER A 152 13.59 -15.71 -40.08
CA SER A 152 13.12 -14.33 -40.15
C SER A 152 12.82 -13.80 -38.76
N VAL A 153 13.32 -12.60 -38.46
CA VAL A 153 13.14 -11.94 -37.17
C VAL A 153 12.11 -10.83 -37.34
N ASP A 154 10.93 -11.00 -36.76
CA ASP A 154 9.94 -9.94 -36.66
C ASP A 154 10.30 -9.03 -35.46
N LEU A 155 10.83 -7.83 -35.77
CA LEU A 155 11.27 -6.88 -34.75
C LEU A 155 10.10 -6.33 -33.94
N ASP A 156 8.91 -6.20 -34.48
CA ASP A 156 7.74 -5.69 -33.77
C ASP A 156 7.24 -6.70 -32.72
N GLN A 157 7.37 -8.01 -33.01
CA GLN A 157 7.09 -9.06 -32.02
C GLN A 157 8.19 -9.15 -30.96
N LEU A 158 9.45 -8.96 -31.34
CA LEU A 158 10.58 -9.03 -30.42
C LEU A 158 10.64 -7.81 -29.48
N PHE A 159 10.25 -6.62 -29.97
CA PHE A 159 10.24 -5.36 -29.25
C PHE A 159 8.81 -4.78 -29.13
N PRO A 160 7.89 -5.52 -28.47
CA PRO A 160 6.52 -5.03 -28.34
C PRO A 160 6.52 -3.68 -27.59
N ARG A 161 5.89 -2.66 -28.18
CA ARG A 161 5.68 -1.37 -27.51
C ARG A 161 4.74 -1.59 -26.34
N ARG A 162 5.29 -1.72 -25.14
CA ARG A 162 4.49 -1.80 -23.90
C ARG A 162 4.21 -0.38 -23.45
N GLY A 163 2.94 0.00 -23.47
CA GLY A 163 2.47 1.22 -22.85
C GLY A 163 2.52 1.15 -21.33
N PHE A 164 2.19 2.26 -20.67
CA PHE A 164 2.00 2.28 -19.21
C PHE A 164 0.82 1.39 -18.83
N GLU A 165 1.06 0.36 -18.04
CA GLU A 165 0.04 -0.54 -17.53
C GLU A 165 -0.34 -0.14 -16.11
N VAL A 166 -1.59 0.27 -15.92
CA VAL A 166 -2.15 0.51 -14.58
C VAL A 166 -2.51 -0.83 -13.96
N LEU A 167 -1.77 -1.25 -12.94
CA LEU A 167 -2.10 -2.46 -12.19
C LEU A 167 -3.43 -2.23 -11.45
N PRO A 168 -4.46 -3.06 -11.70
CA PRO A 168 -5.76 -2.91 -11.07
C PRO A 168 -5.63 -2.84 -9.55
N ARG A 169 -6.30 -1.86 -8.94
CA ARG A 169 -6.43 -1.66 -7.48
C ARG A 169 -5.16 -1.22 -6.74
N ARG A 170 -3.96 -1.62 -7.14
CA ARG A 170 -2.74 -1.30 -6.41
C ARG A 170 -2.42 0.19 -6.36
N TRP A 171 -2.60 0.93 -7.46
CA TRP A 171 -2.36 2.37 -7.52
C TRP A 171 -3.16 3.17 -6.47
N VAL A 172 -4.26 2.58 -5.94
CA VAL A 172 -5.13 3.24 -4.96
C VAL A 172 -4.38 3.54 -3.67
N VAL A 173 -3.66 2.57 -3.10
CA VAL A 173 -2.90 2.78 -1.87
C VAL A 173 -1.65 3.62 -2.11
N GLU A 174 -1.00 3.49 -3.28
CA GLU A 174 0.13 4.35 -3.68
C GLU A 174 -0.31 5.83 -3.74
N ARG A 175 -1.47 6.10 -4.32
CA ARG A 175 -2.11 7.43 -4.32
C ARG A 175 -2.39 7.93 -2.89
N THR A 176 -2.83 7.05 -2.00
CA THR A 176 -3.07 7.42 -0.61
C THR A 176 -1.79 7.83 0.10
N PHE A 177 -0.69 7.10 -0.09
CA PHE A 177 0.62 7.52 0.41
C PHE A 177 1.02 8.90 -0.14
N ALA A 178 0.78 9.18 -1.43
CA ALA A 178 1.04 10.49 -1.99
C ALA A 178 0.22 11.58 -1.30
N TRP A 179 -1.09 11.37 -1.07
CA TRP A 179 -1.93 12.34 -0.33
C TRP A 179 -1.43 12.59 1.09
N ILE A 180 -1.01 11.56 1.80
CA ILE A 180 -0.43 11.68 3.14
C ILE A 180 0.87 12.50 3.07
N CYS A 181 1.75 12.21 2.12
CA CYS A 181 3.04 12.88 1.96
C CYS A 181 2.92 14.35 1.50
N HIS A 182 1.78 14.80 0.96
CA HIS A 182 1.52 16.22 0.73
C HIS A 182 1.48 17.04 2.03
N ASN A 183 1.38 16.39 3.18
CA ASN A 183 1.53 17.07 4.46
C ASN A 183 3.02 17.05 4.84
N ARG A 184 3.63 18.26 4.93
CA ARG A 184 5.07 18.42 5.17
C ARG A 184 5.61 17.55 6.31
N ARG A 185 4.86 17.40 7.40
CA ARG A 185 5.26 16.59 8.55
C ARG A 185 5.30 15.09 8.24
N MET A 186 4.65 14.65 7.16
CA MET A 186 4.63 13.24 6.76
C MET A 186 5.73 12.86 5.75
N SER A 187 6.56 13.82 5.29
CA SER A 187 7.67 13.57 4.37
C SER A 187 8.75 12.65 4.97
N LYS A 188 8.90 12.68 6.28
CA LYS A 188 9.72 11.78 7.09
C LYS A 188 8.92 11.35 8.32
N ASP A 189 9.50 10.49 9.15
CA ASP A 189 8.97 10.19 10.47
C ASP A 189 9.75 10.99 11.54
N TYR A 190 9.09 12.02 12.07
CA TYR A 190 9.64 12.92 13.09
C TYR A 190 9.21 12.52 14.50
N GLU A 191 8.37 11.49 14.64
CA GLU A 191 7.71 11.18 15.88
C GLU A 191 8.57 10.29 16.78
N ARG A 192 8.42 10.47 18.10
CA ARG A 192 9.08 9.59 19.08
C ARG A 192 8.35 8.27 19.24
N LEU A 193 7.01 8.31 19.22
CA LEU A 193 6.14 7.14 19.39
C LEU A 193 5.52 6.73 18.06
N CYS A 194 5.41 5.43 17.82
CA CYS A 194 4.71 4.89 16.64
C CYS A 194 3.24 5.32 16.61
N ALA A 195 2.60 5.30 17.76
CA ALA A 195 1.21 5.72 17.93
C ALA A 195 0.98 7.19 17.53
N THR A 196 1.93 8.10 17.77
CA THR A 196 1.84 9.49 17.28
C THR A 196 1.95 9.53 15.75
N GLY A 197 2.81 8.69 15.16
CA GLY A 197 2.90 8.53 13.71
C GLY A 197 1.59 8.04 13.08
N GLU A 198 0.90 7.09 13.71
CA GLU A 198 -0.44 6.61 13.31
C GLU A 198 -1.48 7.74 13.38
N ALA A 199 -1.50 8.51 14.48
CA ALA A 199 -2.40 9.65 14.64
C ALA A 199 -2.21 10.70 13.53
N PHE A 200 -0.98 10.99 13.12
CA PHE A 200 -0.72 11.91 12.00
C PHE A 200 -1.18 11.37 10.64
N VAL A 201 -1.14 10.06 10.43
CA VAL A 201 -1.75 9.45 9.23
C VAL A 201 -3.25 9.74 9.22
N TYR A 202 -3.96 9.47 10.32
CA TYR A 202 -5.40 9.76 10.42
C TYR A 202 -5.70 11.26 10.31
N ALA A 203 -4.91 12.13 10.94
CA ALA A 203 -5.09 13.59 10.83
C ALA A 203 -4.95 14.09 9.38
N ALA A 204 -3.98 13.53 8.62
CA ALA A 204 -3.82 13.83 7.20
C ALA A 204 -5.04 13.40 6.38
N MET A 205 -5.61 12.24 6.68
CA MET A 205 -6.82 11.73 6.03
C MET A 205 -8.06 12.52 6.42
N VAL A 206 -8.23 12.87 7.68
CA VAL A 206 -9.30 13.76 8.16
C VAL A 206 -9.29 15.09 7.39
N ARG A 207 -8.12 15.73 7.26
CA ARG A 207 -7.97 16.95 6.46
C ARG A 207 -8.41 16.77 5.00
N LEU A 208 -8.03 15.63 4.37
CA LEU A 208 -8.44 15.30 3.00
C LEU A 208 -9.96 15.15 2.91
N MET A 209 -10.56 14.37 3.82
CA MET A 209 -11.97 14.05 3.80
C MET A 209 -12.85 15.26 4.10
N VAL A 210 -12.48 16.11 5.06
CA VAL A 210 -13.18 17.39 5.33
C VAL A 210 -13.18 18.27 4.07
N ARG A 211 -12.03 18.39 3.38
CA ARG A 211 -11.95 19.16 2.13
C ARG A 211 -12.84 18.59 1.02
N ARG A 212 -12.99 17.26 0.95
CA ARG A 212 -13.88 16.64 -0.04
C ARG A 212 -15.34 16.85 0.31
N LEU A 213 -15.70 16.77 1.60
CA LEU A 213 -17.07 17.00 2.06
C LEU A 213 -17.49 18.47 1.94
N ALA A 214 -16.54 19.41 2.01
CA ALA A 214 -16.80 20.84 1.87
C ALA A 214 -16.84 21.35 0.42
N ARG A 215 -16.55 20.49 -0.56
CA ARG A 215 -16.67 20.80 -2.00
C ARG A 215 -17.99 20.27 -2.51
N ASP A 216 -18.96 21.13 -2.61
CA ASP A 216 -20.24 20.87 -3.30
C ASP A 216 -20.34 21.66 -4.55
#